data_af7762466f0359e86278e3143dca9133
#
_entry.id   af7762466f0359e86278e3143dca9133
#
_cell.length_a   1.000
_cell.length_b   1.000
_cell.length_c   1.000
_cell.angle_alpha   90.00
_cell.angle_beta   90.00
_cell.angle_gamma   90.00
#
_symmetry.space_group_name_H-M   'P 1'
#
loop_
_entity.id
_entity.type
_entity.pdbx_description
1 polymer ?
#
loop_
_entity_poly.entity_id
_entity_poly.type
_entity_poly.pdbx_seq_one_letter_code
_entity_poly.pdbx_strand_id
1 'polypeptide(L)'
;MYIENINSPLDLKKLKKEELPLLAAEIRDFIIKTVSNTGGHLGSNLGVVDLTIVLHYLFDSPKDAFIFDVGHQTYTHKILTGRKDKFHTLRAYGGISGFPKRRESEHDIEETGHASTSLSFAYGVAKAKNLLEEMGEVIAIIGDGAMTGGMALEAMNNIAHTNTDMIIVLNNNEMSIGKNIGAISKFLNTTLNDILI
;
A
#
# COMPACT_ATOMS: atom_id res chain seq x y z
N MET A 1 -18.20 17.36 1.37
CA MET A 1 -17.54 16.04 1.25
C MET A 1 -16.08 16.21 1.64
N TYR A 2 -15.53 15.30 2.43
CA TYR A 2 -14.13 15.38 2.88
C TYR A 2 -13.15 15.17 1.73
N ILE A 3 -13.42 14.18 0.87
CA ILE A 3 -12.56 13.83 -0.26
C ILE A 3 -12.29 15.01 -1.21
N GLU A 4 -13.22 15.93 -1.36
CA GLU A 4 -13.05 17.10 -2.23
C GLU A 4 -11.92 18.01 -1.76
N ASN A 5 -11.71 18.09 -0.45
CA ASN A 5 -10.72 18.95 0.17
C ASN A 5 -9.34 18.28 0.32
N ILE A 6 -9.20 17.00 -0.05
CA ILE A 6 -7.92 16.29 0.01
C ILE A 6 -7.24 16.37 -1.35
N ASN A 7 -6.16 17.12 -1.43
CA ASN A 7 -5.31 17.27 -2.61
C ASN A 7 -3.85 16.83 -2.34
N SER A 8 -3.53 16.62 -1.06
CA SER A 8 -2.21 16.17 -0.62
C SER A 8 -2.31 15.42 0.71
N PRO A 9 -1.28 14.64 1.10
CA PRO A 9 -1.24 14.04 2.43
C PRO A 9 -1.32 15.08 3.57
N LEU A 10 -0.86 16.30 3.35
CA LEU A 10 -0.94 17.37 4.35
C LEU A 10 -2.39 17.81 4.62
N ASP A 11 -3.27 17.71 3.64
CA ASP A 11 -4.69 18.03 3.84
C ASP A 11 -5.38 16.97 4.70
N LEU A 12 -5.02 15.69 4.50
CA LEU A 12 -5.50 14.60 5.33
C LEU A 12 -5.14 14.80 6.81
N LYS A 13 -3.92 15.26 7.10
CA LYS A 13 -3.44 15.48 8.47
C LYS A 13 -4.17 16.62 9.21
N LYS A 14 -4.94 17.45 8.51
CA LYS A 14 -5.78 18.49 9.13
C LYS A 14 -7.10 17.95 9.67
N LEU A 15 -7.50 16.75 9.26
CA LEU A 15 -8.72 16.11 9.73
C LEU A 15 -8.58 15.62 11.17
N LYS A 16 -9.68 15.62 11.91
CA LYS A 16 -9.75 14.96 13.20
C LYS A 16 -9.88 13.45 13.01
N LYS A 17 -9.44 12.68 14.00
CA LYS A 17 -9.49 11.20 13.94
C LYS A 17 -10.91 10.67 13.68
N GLU A 18 -11.92 11.32 14.25
CA GLU A 18 -13.33 10.96 14.12
C GLU A 18 -13.88 11.18 12.70
N GLU A 19 -13.18 11.98 11.88
CA GLU A 19 -13.55 12.29 10.49
C GLU A 19 -12.96 11.26 9.49
N LEU A 20 -11.91 10.54 9.89
CA LEU A 20 -11.25 9.57 9.01
C LEU A 20 -12.18 8.45 8.51
N PRO A 21 -13.08 7.86 9.33
CA PRO A 21 -14.03 6.87 8.83
C PRO A 21 -15.02 7.44 7.80
N LEU A 22 -15.38 8.72 7.91
CA LEU A 22 -16.26 9.39 6.93
C LEU A 22 -15.53 9.59 5.61
N LEU A 23 -14.27 10.03 5.65
CA LEU A 23 -13.42 10.08 4.45
C LEU A 23 -13.25 8.69 3.83
N ALA A 24 -13.06 7.64 4.64
CA ALA A 24 -12.91 6.28 4.14
C ALA A 24 -14.15 5.80 3.37
N ALA A 25 -15.35 6.13 3.88
CA ALA A 25 -16.61 5.83 3.18
C ALA A 25 -16.68 6.56 1.84
N GLU A 26 -16.38 7.86 1.81
CA GLU A 26 -16.37 8.67 0.57
C GLU A 26 -15.35 8.15 -0.46
N ILE A 27 -14.16 7.74 -0.02
CA ILE A 27 -13.14 7.15 -0.90
C ILE A 27 -13.62 5.81 -1.47
N ARG A 28 -14.28 4.95 -0.67
CA ARG A 28 -14.84 3.69 -1.17
C ARG A 28 -15.87 3.93 -2.26
N ASP A 29 -16.81 4.83 -2.03
CA ASP A 29 -17.84 5.19 -3.01
C ASP A 29 -17.22 5.75 -4.30
N PHE A 30 -16.21 6.60 -4.16
CA PHE A 30 -15.48 7.15 -5.30
C PHE A 30 -14.75 6.07 -6.11
N ILE A 31 -14.07 5.12 -5.44
CA ILE A 31 -13.39 4.00 -6.10
C ILE A 31 -14.41 3.10 -6.81
N ILE A 32 -15.52 2.73 -6.17
CA ILE A 32 -16.58 1.90 -6.77
C ILE A 32 -17.11 2.57 -8.03
N LYS A 33 -17.47 3.84 -7.95
CA LYS A 33 -17.98 4.61 -9.08
C LYS A 33 -16.99 4.72 -10.22
N THR A 34 -15.71 4.92 -9.92
CA THR A 34 -14.67 5.01 -10.94
C THR A 34 -14.42 3.67 -11.60
N VAL A 35 -14.18 2.62 -10.83
CA VAL A 35 -13.85 1.28 -11.34
C VAL A 35 -15.01 0.66 -12.11
N SER A 36 -16.25 0.98 -11.79
CA SER A 36 -17.40 0.55 -12.58
C SER A 36 -17.39 1.06 -14.03
N ASN A 37 -16.70 2.19 -14.27
CA ASN A 37 -16.58 2.78 -15.61
C ASN A 37 -15.25 2.42 -16.30
N THR A 38 -14.14 2.40 -15.54
CA THR A 38 -12.79 2.24 -16.09
C THR A 38 -12.27 0.80 -16.06
N GLY A 39 -12.91 -0.06 -15.26
CA GLY A 39 -12.34 -1.34 -14.83
C GLY A 39 -11.21 -1.14 -13.81
N GLY A 40 -10.76 -2.23 -13.21
CA GLY A 40 -9.68 -2.19 -12.22
C GLY A 40 -9.81 -3.24 -11.13
N HIS A 41 -8.96 -3.12 -10.10
CA HIS A 41 -8.92 -4.04 -8.96
C HIS A 41 -9.80 -3.50 -7.83
N LEU A 42 -11.06 -3.90 -7.78
CA LEU A 42 -12.01 -3.33 -6.81
C LEU A 42 -11.77 -3.86 -5.38
N GLY A 43 -11.87 -5.17 -5.18
CA GLY A 43 -11.84 -5.78 -3.84
C GLY A 43 -10.55 -5.45 -3.06
N SER A 44 -9.39 -5.60 -3.71
CA SER A 44 -8.09 -5.30 -3.10
C SER A 44 -7.93 -3.82 -2.68
N ASN A 45 -8.54 -2.90 -3.44
CA ASN A 45 -8.51 -1.47 -3.08
C ASN A 45 -9.48 -1.14 -1.94
N LEU A 46 -10.69 -1.67 -1.96
CA LEU A 46 -11.66 -1.43 -0.88
C LEU A 46 -11.17 -1.96 0.48
N GLY A 47 -10.44 -3.08 0.48
CA GLY A 47 -9.91 -3.70 1.69
C GLY A 47 -8.79 -2.92 2.38
N VAL A 48 -8.11 -2.00 1.67
CA VAL A 48 -6.97 -1.25 2.23
C VAL A 48 -7.23 0.26 2.37
N VAL A 49 -8.48 0.71 2.22
CA VAL A 49 -8.79 2.14 2.32
C VAL A 49 -8.40 2.70 3.68
N ASP A 50 -8.88 2.09 4.77
CA ASP A 50 -8.59 2.56 6.13
C ASP A 50 -7.09 2.47 6.43
N LEU A 51 -6.46 1.36 6.09
CA LEU A 51 -5.02 1.17 6.25
C LEU A 51 -4.23 2.29 5.56
N THR A 52 -4.55 2.57 4.30
CA THR A 52 -3.83 3.59 3.52
C THR A 52 -4.06 5.00 4.08
N ILE A 53 -5.28 5.32 4.53
CA ILE A 53 -5.58 6.58 5.21
C ILE A 53 -4.74 6.71 6.47
N VAL A 54 -4.72 5.68 7.33
CA VAL A 54 -3.98 5.71 8.59
C VAL A 54 -2.47 5.85 8.35
N LEU A 55 -1.92 5.15 7.37
CA LEU A 55 -0.51 5.28 7.02
C LEU A 55 -0.17 6.72 6.60
N HIS A 56 -0.96 7.33 5.70
CA HIS A 56 -0.75 8.73 5.30
C HIS A 56 -1.06 9.75 6.40
N TYR A 57 -1.87 9.38 7.38
CA TYR A 57 -2.15 10.24 8.53
C TYR A 57 -0.98 10.26 9.53
N LEU A 58 -0.29 9.12 9.71
CA LEU A 58 0.79 8.97 10.67
C LEU A 58 2.17 9.32 10.09
N PHE A 59 2.42 8.98 8.85
CA PHE A 59 3.72 9.11 8.20
C PHE A 59 3.76 10.24 7.16
N ASP A 60 4.94 10.72 6.82
CA ASP A 60 5.18 11.88 5.95
C ASP A 60 5.69 11.46 4.57
N SER A 61 4.83 10.89 3.71
CA SER A 61 5.19 10.59 2.32
C SER A 61 5.41 11.91 1.53
N PRO A 62 6.45 12.01 0.67
CA PRO A 62 7.36 10.94 0.20
C PRO A 62 8.60 10.73 1.09
N LYS A 63 8.83 11.54 2.14
CA LYS A 63 9.96 11.35 3.06
C LYS A 63 9.94 9.94 3.67
N ASP A 64 8.77 9.51 4.13
CA ASP A 64 8.52 8.13 4.51
C ASP A 64 8.09 7.34 3.27
N ALA A 65 8.83 6.28 2.95
CA ALA A 65 8.65 5.52 1.73
C ALA A 65 7.58 4.43 1.88
N PHE A 66 6.51 4.49 1.09
CA PHE A 66 5.49 3.44 1.03
C PHE A 66 5.74 2.54 -0.18
N ILE A 67 5.94 1.25 0.08
CA ILE A 67 6.18 0.22 -0.93
C ILE A 67 5.04 -0.80 -0.90
N PHE A 68 4.25 -0.86 -1.95
CA PHE A 68 3.08 -1.72 -2.06
C PHE A 68 3.40 -2.95 -2.89
N ASP A 69 3.30 -4.14 -2.32
CA ASP A 69 3.50 -5.38 -3.07
C ASP A 69 2.49 -5.47 -4.23
N VAL A 70 2.95 -5.84 -5.42
CA VAL A 70 2.19 -5.76 -6.68
C VAL A 70 1.81 -4.32 -7.06
N GLY A 71 1.29 -3.53 -6.13
CA GLY A 71 0.86 -2.15 -6.34
C GLY A 71 -0.56 -1.98 -6.91
N HIS A 72 -1.31 -3.07 -7.09
CA HIS A 72 -2.68 -3.04 -7.62
C HIS A 72 -3.71 -2.44 -6.64
N GLN A 73 -3.37 -2.31 -5.36
CA GLN A 73 -4.19 -1.79 -4.27
C GLN A 73 -3.88 -0.33 -3.90
N THR A 74 -3.30 0.45 -4.82
CA THR A 74 -2.81 1.81 -4.54
C THR A 74 -3.77 2.93 -4.91
N TYR A 75 -5.05 2.65 -5.18
CA TYR A 75 -5.99 3.70 -5.60
C TYR A 75 -6.20 4.76 -4.52
N THR A 76 -6.36 4.36 -3.26
CA THR A 76 -6.45 5.30 -2.14
C THR A 76 -5.16 6.13 -2.00
N HIS A 77 -3.99 5.51 -2.14
CA HIS A 77 -2.71 6.22 -2.15
C HIS A 77 -2.66 7.28 -3.24
N LYS A 78 -3.09 6.94 -4.47
CA LYS A 78 -3.16 7.91 -5.58
C LYS A 78 -4.14 9.05 -5.31
N ILE A 79 -5.29 8.77 -4.72
CA ILE A 79 -6.29 9.78 -4.34
C ILE A 79 -5.68 10.76 -3.34
N LEU A 80 -5.07 10.26 -2.27
CA LEU A 80 -4.50 11.07 -1.20
C LEU A 80 -3.25 11.86 -1.61
N THR A 81 -2.60 11.46 -2.70
CA THR A 81 -1.40 12.09 -3.25
C THR A 81 -1.65 12.93 -4.50
N GLY A 82 -2.84 13.53 -4.61
CA GLY A 82 -3.14 14.59 -5.56
C GLY A 82 -3.56 14.14 -6.96
N ARG A 83 -3.89 12.87 -7.16
CA ARG A 83 -4.30 12.34 -8.48
C ARG A 83 -5.81 12.13 -8.65
N LYS A 84 -6.59 12.50 -7.62
CA LYS A 84 -8.05 12.34 -7.58
C LYS A 84 -8.75 12.83 -8.85
N ASP A 85 -8.44 14.03 -9.30
CA ASP A 85 -9.12 14.68 -10.42
C ASP A 85 -8.88 13.95 -11.76
N LYS A 86 -7.81 13.16 -11.85
CA LYS A 86 -7.46 12.36 -13.03
C LYS A 86 -8.02 10.94 -12.98
N PHE A 87 -8.75 10.56 -11.91
CA PHE A 87 -9.20 9.17 -11.75
C PHE A 87 -10.14 8.67 -12.84
N HIS A 88 -10.86 9.58 -13.50
CA HIS A 88 -11.67 9.24 -14.68
C HIS A 88 -10.84 8.66 -15.84
N THR A 89 -9.49 8.83 -15.80
CA THR A 89 -8.55 8.29 -16.80
C THR A 89 -7.84 7.03 -16.31
N LEU A 90 -8.24 6.46 -15.17
CA LEU A 90 -7.60 5.28 -14.59
C LEU A 90 -7.55 4.14 -15.60
N ARG A 91 -6.32 3.62 -15.86
CA ARG A 91 -6.02 2.54 -16.81
C ARG A 91 -6.31 2.85 -18.28
N ALA A 92 -6.69 4.07 -18.62
CA ALA A 92 -6.82 4.52 -20.00
C ALA A 92 -5.45 4.79 -20.61
N TYR A 93 -5.35 4.69 -21.93
CA TYR A 93 -4.12 5.09 -22.65
C TYR A 93 -3.82 6.57 -22.43
N GLY A 94 -2.62 6.90 -22.00
CA GLY A 94 -2.24 8.27 -21.64
C GLY A 94 -2.81 8.79 -20.32
N GLY A 95 -3.63 7.99 -19.63
CA GLY A 95 -4.17 8.30 -18.30
C GLY A 95 -3.28 7.79 -17.17
N ILE A 96 -3.85 7.80 -15.94
CA ILE A 96 -3.14 7.28 -14.76
C ILE A 96 -3.12 5.74 -14.76
N SER A 97 -1.99 5.19 -14.32
CA SER A 97 -1.78 3.74 -14.21
C SER A 97 -2.62 3.14 -13.08
N GLY A 98 -3.00 1.87 -13.23
CA GLY A 98 -3.56 1.06 -12.15
C GLY A 98 -2.54 0.57 -11.11
N PHE A 99 -1.27 0.96 -11.28
CA PHE A 99 -0.13 0.63 -10.42
C PHE A 99 0.67 1.89 -10.12
N PRO A 100 1.53 1.91 -9.08
CA PRO A 100 2.44 3.04 -8.83
C PRO A 100 3.29 3.35 -10.05
N LYS A 101 3.53 4.64 -10.29
CA LYS A 101 4.38 5.13 -11.39
C LYS A 101 5.14 6.38 -10.96
N ARG A 102 6.46 6.31 -10.92
CA ARG A 102 7.34 7.43 -10.54
C ARG A 102 7.10 8.70 -11.36
N ARG A 103 6.78 8.54 -12.65
CA ARG A 103 6.45 9.66 -13.53
C ARG A 103 5.13 10.37 -13.19
N GLU A 104 4.26 9.73 -12.41
CA GLU A 104 2.97 10.30 -12.00
C GLU A 104 3.08 11.09 -10.70
N SER A 105 3.95 10.66 -9.79
CA SER A 105 4.06 11.26 -8.45
C SER A 105 5.37 10.88 -7.78
N GLU A 106 5.96 11.82 -7.04
CA GLU A 106 7.11 11.59 -6.16
C GLU A 106 6.79 10.64 -4.99
N HIS A 107 5.51 10.46 -4.69
CA HIS A 107 5.05 9.52 -3.66
C HIS A 107 5.12 8.05 -4.11
N ASP A 108 5.25 7.79 -5.41
CA ASP A 108 5.38 6.44 -5.98
C ASP A 108 6.86 6.04 -6.04
N ILE A 109 7.35 5.40 -4.99
CA ILE A 109 8.78 5.06 -4.85
C ILE A 109 9.17 3.89 -5.76
N GLU A 110 8.27 2.95 -5.97
CA GLU A 110 8.48 1.74 -6.77
C GLU A 110 7.55 1.69 -7.98
N GLU A 111 8.02 1.05 -9.06
CA GLU A 111 7.20 0.65 -10.21
C GLU A 111 7.23 -0.85 -10.35
N THR A 112 6.16 -1.52 -10.01
CA THR A 112 6.05 -2.98 -10.10
C THR A 112 4.65 -3.41 -10.54
N GLY A 113 4.46 -4.67 -10.72
CA GLY A 113 3.22 -5.38 -11.00
C GLY A 113 3.38 -6.85 -10.61
N HIS A 114 4.56 -7.20 -10.03
CA HIS A 114 4.90 -8.55 -9.63
C HIS A 114 4.75 -8.74 -8.13
N ALA A 115 4.19 -9.90 -7.73
CA ALA A 115 4.05 -10.26 -6.32
C ALA A 115 5.40 -10.61 -5.69
N SER A 116 5.47 -10.47 -4.37
CA SER A 116 6.58 -10.87 -3.50
C SER A 116 7.87 -10.03 -3.64
N THR A 117 7.81 -8.89 -4.32
CA THR A 117 8.99 -8.04 -4.58
C THR A 117 9.17 -6.93 -3.56
N SER A 118 8.10 -6.51 -2.90
CA SER A 118 8.08 -5.31 -2.04
C SER A 118 9.11 -5.35 -0.91
N LEU A 119 9.26 -6.47 -0.24
CA LEU A 119 10.18 -6.59 0.90
C LEU A 119 11.64 -6.45 0.48
N SER A 120 12.03 -7.04 -0.68
CA SER A 120 13.38 -6.88 -1.22
C SER A 120 13.66 -5.44 -1.63
N PHE A 121 12.69 -4.79 -2.27
CA PHE A 121 12.82 -3.39 -2.67
C PHE A 121 12.89 -2.47 -1.45
N ALA A 122 11.99 -2.64 -0.49
CA ALA A 122 11.95 -1.87 0.75
C ALA A 122 13.24 -2.04 1.57
N TYR A 123 13.76 -3.26 1.65
CA TYR A 123 15.05 -3.52 2.29
C TYR A 123 16.17 -2.73 1.62
N GLY A 124 16.23 -2.70 0.28
CA GLY A 124 17.19 -1.90 -0.46
C GLY A 124 17.07 -0.41 -0.18
N VAL A 125 15.85 0.13 -0.14
CA VAL A 125 15.57 1.54 0.20
C VAL A 125 16.01 1.85 1.63
N ALA A 126 15.67 1.00 2.61
CA ALA A 126 16.07 1.18 4.01
C ALA A 126 17.62 1.17 4.17
N LYS A 127 18.29 0.26 3.49
CA LYS A 127 19.76 0.24 3.47
C LYS A 127 20.37 1.50 2.84
N ALA A 128 19.79 1.98 1.74
CA ALA A 128 20.25 3.20 1.09
C ALA A 128 20.08 4.42 2.02
N LYS A 129 18.90 4.57 2.65
CA LYS A 129 18.66 5.64 3.63
C LYS A 129 19.67 5.61 4.77
N ASN A 130 19.91 4.42 5.35
CA ASN A 130 20.88 4.28 6.43
C ASN A 130 22.32 4.67 5.99
N LEU A 131 22.74 4.26 4.79
CA LEU A 131 24.06 4.59 4.25
C LEU A 131 24.22 6.07 3.92
N LEU A 132 23.14 6.73 3.52
CA LEU A 132 23.11 8.15 3.16
C LEU A 132 22.75 9.06 4.36
N GLU A 133 22.53 8.47 5.53
CA GLU A 133 22.04 9.18 6.74
C GLU A 133 20.73 9.95 6.49
N GLU A 134 19.88 9.44 5.59
CA GLU A 134 18.60 10.06 5.28
C GLU A 134 17.54 9.66 6.30
N MET A 135 16.78 10.67 6.75
CA MET A 135 15.66 10.47 7.67
C MET A 135 14.42 9.98 6.94
N GLY A 136 13.59 9.24 7.65
CA GLY A 136 12.26 8.78 7.22
C GLY A 136 12.14 7.27 7.24
N GLU A 137 10.93 6.82 7.53
CA GLU A 137 10.58 5.40 7.67
C GLU A 137 10.43 4.73 6.29
N VAL A 138 10.60 3.42 6.28
CA VAL A 138 10.30 2.58 5.11
C VAL A 138 9.22 1.59 5.48
N ILE A 139 8.08 1.67 4.81
CA ILE A 139 6.90 0.88 5.09
C ILE A 139 6.56 0.01 3.88
N ALA A 140 6.68 -1.30 4.04
CA ALA A 140 6.30 -2.28 3.04
C ALA A 140 4.90 -2.84 3.34
N ILE A 141 4.00 -2.79 2.38
CA ILE A 141 2.64 -3.32 2.48
C ILE A 141 2.53 -4.54 1.58
N ILE A 142 2.35 -5.71 2.18
CA ILE A 142 2.33 -6.99 1.47
C ILE A 142 1.10 -7.81 1.86
N GLY A 143 0.47 -8.46 0.89
CA GLY A 143 -0.64 -9.38 1.14
C GLY A 143 -0.16 -10.79 1.54
N ASP A 144 -1.02 -11.52 2.24
CA ASP A 144 -0.79 -12.90 2.67
C ASP A 144 -0.43 -13.84 1.51
N GLY A 145 -1.08 -13.69 0.36
CA GLY A 145 -0.75 -14.45 -0.85
C GLY A 145 0.66 -14.17 -1.36
N ALA A 146 1.09 -12.92 -1.39
CA ALA A 146 2.42 -12.52 -1.84
C ALA A 146 3.52 -12.95 -0.85
N MET A 147 3.20 -13.05 0.45
CA MET A 147 4.13 -13.57 1.46
C MET A 147 4.53 -15.04 1.26
N THR A 148 3.77 -15.81 0.47
CA THR A 148 4.12 -17.21 0.15
C THR A 148 5.23 -17.35 -0.89
N GLY A 149 5.61 -16.27 -1.54
CA GLY A 149 6.67 -16.24 -2.55
C GLY A 149 8.08 -16.34 -1.94
N GLY A 150 8.97 -17.11 -2.59
CA GLY A 150 10.33 -17.33 -2.12
C GLY A 150 11.13 -16.05 -1.93
N MET A 151 10.95 -15.06 -2.81
CA MET A 151 11.64 -13.76 -2.72
C MET A 151 11.25 -12.98 -1.45
N ALA A 152 9.97 -13.00 -1.05
CA ALA A 152 9.53 -12.38 0.18
C ALA A 152 10.18 -13.01 1.41
N LEU A 153 10.29 -14.36 1.43
CA LEU A 153 10.94 -15.10 2.53
C LEU A 153 12.43 -14.82 2.60
N GLU A 154 13.12 -14.77 1.46
CA GLU A 154 14.52 -14.42 1.40
C GLU A 154 14.76 -12.99 1.91
N ALA A 155 13.92 -12.04 1.50
CA ALA A 155 14.01 -10.67 1.99
C ALA A 155 13.82 -10.59 3.51
N MET A 156 12.81 -11.27 4.06
CA MET A 156 12.59 -11.32 5.52
C MET A 156 13.79 -11.88 6.27
N ASN A 157 14.40 -12.96 5.75
CA ASN A 157 15.60 -13.54 6.33
C ASN A 157 16.76 -12.54 6.36
N ASN A 158 16.96 -11.76 5.29
CA ASN A 158 18.00 -10.74 5.22
C ASN A 158 17.71 -9.53 6.13
N ILE A 159 16.46 -9.06 6.16
CA ILE A 159 16.01 -7.95 7.02
C ILE A 159 16.31 -8.28 8.48
N ALA A 160 15.89 -9.47 8.93
CA ALA A 160 16.11 -9.94 10.30
C ALA A 160 17.60 -10.11 10.63
N HIS A 161 18.38 -10.75 9.73
CA HIS A 161 19.81 -10.96 9.93
C HIS A 161 20.60 -9.66 10.07
N THR A 162 20.22 -8.64 9.32
CA THR A 162 20.95 -7.36 9.31
C THR A 162 20.34 -6.30 10.24
N ASN A 163 19.34 -6.65 11.05
CA ASN A 163 18.61 -5.74 11.95
C ASN A 163 18.26 -4.41 11.25
N THR A 164 17.68 -4.51 10.05
CA THR A 164 17.32 -3.31 9.29
C THR A 164 15.98 -2.77 9.76
N ASP A 165 15.98 -1.52 10.21
CA ASP A 165 14.77 -0.84 10.65
C ASP A 165 13.86 -0.56 9.46
N MET A 166 12.67 -1.15 9.49
CA MET A 166 11.57 -0.92 8.56
C MET A 166 10.28 -1.50 9.12
N ILE A 167 9.15 -1.00 8.61
CA ILE A 167 7.82 -1.47 9.00
C ILE A 167 7.29 -2.40 7.91
N ILE A 168 6.88 -3.61 8.31
CA ILE A 168 6.22 -4.56 7.41
C ILE A 168 4.76 -4.69 7.83
N VAL A 169 3.86 -4.29 6.95
CA VAL A 169 2.42 -4.42 7.13
C VAL A 169 1.93 -5.62 6.35
N LEU A 170 1.59 -6.69 7.04
CA LEU A 170 0.94 -7.86 6.45
C LEU A 170 -0.56 -7.64 6.40
N ASN A 171 -1.08 -7.46 5.19
CA ASN A 171 -2.53 -7.38 4.95
C ASN A 171 -3.10 -8.77 4.68
N ASN A 172 -3.69 -9.37 5.70
CA ASN A 172 -4.31 -10.70 5.60
C ASN A 172 -5.84 -10.55 5.51
N ASN A 173 -6.38 -10.88 4.34
CA ASN A 173 -7.81 -10.96 4.10
C ASN A 173 -8.26 -12.36 3.62
N GLU A 174 -7.37 -13.34 3.67
CA GLU A 174 -7.55 -14.71 3.18
C GLU A 174 -8.02 -14.80 1.71
N MET A 175 -7.93 -13.69 0.97
CA MET A 175 -8.39 -13.55 -0.41
C MET A 175 -7.19 -13.37 -1.34
N SER A 176 -6.98 -14.36 -2.19
CA SER A 176 -6.18 -14.24 -3.41
C SER A 176 -7.01 -14.68 -4.61
N ILE A 177 -6.43 -14.70 -5.83
CA ILE A 177 -7.12 -15.23 -7.03
C ILE A 177 -7.57 -16.68 -6.82
N GLY A 178 -6.86 -17.44 -5.96
CA GLY A 178 -7.22 -18.76 -5.49
C GLY A 178 -6.97 -18.88 -3.98
N LYS A 179 -7.42 -19.95 -3.36
CA LYS A 179 -7.16 -20.20 -1.94
C LYS A 179 -5.66 -20.34 -1.69
N ASN A 180 -5.13 -19.57 -0.75
CA ASN A 180 -3.72 -19.69 -0.35
C ASN A 180 -3.46 -21.07 0.24
N ILE A 181 -2.43 -21.75 -0.27
CA ILE A 181 -2.03 -23.11 0.14
C ILE A 181 -0.57 -23.11 0.58
N GLY A 182 -0.22 -24.11 1.39
CA GLY A 182 1.16 -24.33 1.83
C GLY A 182 1.39 -24.04 3.32
N ALA A 183 2.57 -24.44 3.79
CA ALA A 183 2.91 -24.36 5.22
C ALA A 183 2.98 -22.92 5.73
N ILE A 184 3.45 -21.98 4.91
CA ILE A 184 3.57 -20.56 5.27
C ILE A 184 2.20 -19.92 5.47
N SER A 185 1.27 -20.15 4.52
CA SER A 185 -0.11 -19.65 4.67
C SER A 185 -0.75 -20.21 5.94
N LYS A 186 -0.55 -21.51 6.21
CA LYS A 186 -1.04 -22.14 7.45
C LYS A 186 -0.41 -21.54 8.70
N PHE A 187 0.90 -21.30 8.69
CA PHE A 187 1.63 -20.68 9.80
C PHE A 187 1.14 -19.27 10.09
N LEU A 188 1.01 -18.42 9.07
CA LEU A 188 0.52 -17.05 9.22
C LEU A 188 -0.89 -17.03 9.82
N ASN A 189 -1.81 -17.85 9.32
CA ASN A 189 -3.17 -17.93 9.84
C ASN A 189 -3.22 -18.43 11.29
N THR A 190 -2.40 -19.40 11.66
CA THR A 190 -2.34 -19.91 13.04
C THR A 190 -1.79 -18.85 13.99
N THR A 191 -0.67 -18.21 13.64
CA THR A 191 -0.03 -17.18 14.48
C THR A 191 -0.93 -15.95 14.68
N LEU A 192 -1.64 -15.51 13.63
CA LEU A 192 -2.57 -14.39 13.74
C LEU A 192 -3.77 -14.74 14.64
N ASN A 193 -4.30 -15.95 14.58
CA ASN A 193 -5.39 -16.38 15.45
C ASN A 193 -4.96 -16.49 16.91
N ASP A 194 -3.72 -16.89 17.18
CA ASP A 194 -3.17 -17.01 18.53
C ASP A 194 -2.89 -15.62 19.19
N ILE A 195 -2.72 -14.58 18.39
CA ILE A 195 -2.51 -13.19 18.87
C ILE A 195 -3.84 -12.47 19.16
N LEU A 196 -4.93 -12.94 18.57
CA LEU A 196 -6.27 -12.32 18.70
C LEU A 196 -7.11 -12.89 19.87
N ILE A 197 -6.56 -13.78 20.70
CA ILE A 197 -7.14 -14.29 21.96
C ILE A 197 -6.54 -13.52 23.14
#